data_66ad8db4d1c8040bb7adb9437ef9f449
#
_entry.id   66ad8db4d1c8040bb7adb9437ef9f449
#
_cell.length_a   1.000
_cell.length_b   1.000
_cell.length_c   1.000
_cell.angle_alpha   90.00
_cell.angle_beta   90.00
_cell.angle_gamma   90.00
#
_symmetry.space_group_name_H-M   'P 1'
#
loop_
_entity.id
_entity.type
_entity.pdbx_description
1 polymer ?
#
loop_
_entity_poly.entity_id
_entity_poly.type
_entity_poly.pdbx_seq_one_letter_code
_entity_poly.pdbx_strand_id
1 'polypeptide(L)'
;DPIPSRGLGDVYKRQPYNCVLSVHQLVENSDESLLLDNEALYDICFRTLKLTTPTYGDLNHLIAAAICGTTCSLRFPGQLNCDLRKLAVNMVPFPRLHFFMVGFAPLTSRGSQQYRALTVPELTQQQFDAKNMMCAADPRHGRYLTCSCLFRGRMSTKEVDEQMLNVVNKNSSYFVEWIPNNVKASICDIPPKGLKMATCFIGNSTAIQEMFKRVSEQFTAMFRRKAFLHW
;
A
#
# COMPACT_ATOMS: atom_id res chain seq x y z
N ASP A 1 -15.19 -24.54 -21.15
CA ASP A 1 -15.68 -23.73 -22.27
C ASP A 1 -15.05 -22.33 -22.16
N PRO A 2 -14.47 -21.79 -23.24
CA PRO A 2 -13.91 -20.46 -23.21
C PRO A 2 -15.05 -19.44 -22.99
N ILE A 3 -14.93 -18.63 -21.94
CA ILE A 3 -15.86 -17.54 -21.68
C ILE A 3 -15.86 -16.63 -22.91
N PRO A 4 -16.99 -16.39 -23.54
CA PRO A 4 -17.04 -15.60 -24.76
C PRO A 4 -16.54 -14.19 -24.47
N SER A 5 -15.71 -13.65 -25.38
CA SER A 5 -15.06 -12.35 -25.27
C SER A 5 -16.02 -11.16 -24.98
N ARG A 6 -17.30 -11.32 -25.20
CA ARG A 6 -18.35 -10.38 -24.81
C ARG A 6 -18.54 -10.26 -23.29
N GLY A 7 -18.33 -11.34 -22.53
CA GLY A 7 -18.51 -11.33 -21.07
C GLY A 7 -17.40 -10.56 -20.32
N LEU A 8 -16.16 -10.59 -20.81
CA LEU A 8 -15.04 -9.85 -20.19
C LEU A 8 -15.25 -8.32 -20.32
N GLY A 9 -15.70 -7.84 -21.47
CA GLY A 9 -15.98 -6.42 -21.66
C GLY A 9 -17.10 -5.89 -20.74
N ASP A 10 -18.12 -6.70 -20.47
CA ASP A 10 -19.22 -6.32 -19.59
C ASP A 10 -18.83 -6.29 -18.12
N VAL A 11 -17.94 -7.17 -17.67
CA VAL A 11 -17.41 -7.15 -16.30
C VAL A 11 -16.63 -5.85 -16.04
N TYR A 12 -15.78 -5.42 -16.96
CA TYR A 12 -15.04 -4.15 -16.82
C TYR A 12 -15.98 -2.93 -16.83
N LYS A 13 -17.00 -2.92 -17.65
CA LYS A 13 -17.95 -1.80 -17.75
C LYS A 13 -18.77 -1.60 -16.47
N ARG A 14 -19.07 -2.68 -15.72
CA ARG A 14 -19.86 -2.62 -14.49
C ARG A 14 -19.02 -2.40 -13.23
N GLN A 15 -17.70 -2.34 -13.34
CA GLN A 15 -16.80 -2.16 -12.19
C GLN A 15 -17.16 -0.96 -11.29
N PRO A 16 -17.54 0.23 -11.80
CA PRO A 16 -17.90 1.35 -10.92
C PRO A 16 -19.09 1.04 -10.00
N TYR A 17 -20.13 0.37 -10.49
CA TYR A 17 -21.27 -0.04 -9.66
C TYR A 17 -20.85 -1.08 -8.62
N ASN A 18 -20.14 -2.11 -9.04
CA ASN A 18 -19.65 -3.16 -8.15
C ASN A 18 -18.72 -2.60 -7.09
N CYS A 19 -17.86 -1.66 -7.47
CA CYS A 19 -16.95 -1.00 -6.53
C CYS A 19 -17.71 -0.19 -5.47
N VAL A 20 -18.67 0.63 -5.86
CA VAL A 20 -19.47 1.43 -4.93
C VAL A 20 -20.23 0.56 -3.93
N LEU A 21 -20.87 -0.51 -4.42
CA LEU A 21 -21.60 -1.43 -3.56
C LEU A 21 -20.68 -2.19 -2.59
N SER A 22 -19.50 -2.61 -3.07
CA SER A 22 -18.52 -3.32 -2.24
C SER A 22 -17.87 -2.42 -1.20
N VAL A 23 -17.49 -1.18 -1.59
CA VAL A 23 -16.88 -0.22 -0.68
C VAL A 23 -17.83 0.17 0.43
N HIS A 24 -19.13 0.29 0.16
CA HIS A 24 -20.12 0.55 1.20
C HIS A 24 -20.09 -0.55 2.29
N GLN A 25 -20.03 -1.82 1.88
CA GLN A 25 -19.92 -2.94 2.81
C GLN A 25 -18.58 -2.94 3.57
N LEU A 26 -17.48 -2.60 2.89
CA LEU A 26 -16.16 -2.49 3.54
C LEU A 26 -16.11 -1.39 4.58
N VAL A 27 -16.74 -0.24 4.33
CA VAL A 27 -16.79 0.86 5.30
C VAL A 27 -17.49 0.46 6.59
N GLU A 28 -18.56 -0.34 6.49
CA GLU A 28 -19.38 -0.71 7.65
C GLU A 28 -18.90 -1.99 8.36
N ASN A 29 -18.26 -2.92 7.66
CA ASN A 29 -18.02 -4.28 8.16
C ASN A 29 -16.54 -4.68 8.22
N SER A 30 -15.60 -3.83 7.85
CA SER A 30 -14.18 -4.14 7.97
C SER A 30 -13.47 -3.21 8.94
N ASP A 31 -12.44 -3.72 9.61
CA ASP A 31 -11.61 -2.96 10.54
C ASP A 31 -10.45 -2.27 9.83
N GLU A 32 -9.87 -2.94 8.83
CA GLU A 32 -8.74 -2.47 8.03
C GLU A 32 -8.89 -2.92 6.59
N SER A 33 -8.66 -2.03 5.64
CA SER A 33 -8.72 -2.32 4.20
C SER A 33 -7.46 -1.83 3.50
N LEU A 34 -6.68 -2.75 2.94
CA LEU A 34 -5.51 -2.42 2.14
C LEU A 34 -5.94 -2.20 0.70
N LEU A 35 -5.65 -1.04 0.15
CA LEU A 35 -5.96 -0.70 -1.24
C LEU A 35 -4.75 -0.93 -2.14
N LEU A 36 -4.96 -1.76 -3.15
CA LEU A 36 -3.98 -2.11 -4.18
C LEU A 36 -4.61 -1.85 -5.54
N ASP A 37 -3.94 -1.08 -6.38
CA ASP A 37 -4.42 -0.73 -7.72
C ASP A 37 -3.52 -1.36 -8.78
N ASN A 38 -4.10 -2.06 -9.73
CA ASN A 38 -3.36 -2.69 -10.82
C ASN A 38 -2.57 -1.66 -11.65
N GLU A 39 -3.11 -0.44 -11.84
CA GLU A 39 -2.42 0.62 -12.57
C GLU A 39 -1.10 0.99 -11.88
N ALA A 40 -1.12 1.18 -10.56
CA ALA A 40 0.09 1.45 -9.77
C ALA A 40 1.07 0.26 -9.80
N LEU A 41 0.58 -0.96 -9.74
CA LEU A 41 1.40 -2.17 -9.83
C LEU A 41 2.06 -2.31 -11.20
N TYR A 42 1.36 -2.02 -12.29
CA TYR A 42 1.95 -1.98 -13.65
C TYR A 42 3.05 -0.92 -13.73
N ASP A 43 2.83 0.27 -13.20
CA ASP A 43 3.83 1.34 -13.17
C ASP A 43 5.09 0.93 -12.40
N ILE A 44 4.95 0.24 -11.28
CA ILE A 44 6.07 -0.33 -10.53
C ILE A 44 6.83 -1.35 -11.38
N CYS A 45 6.13 -2.26 -12.04
CA CYS A 45 6.76 -3.26 -12.91
C CYS A 45 7.55 -2.62 -14.06
N PHE A 46 7.00 -1.61 -14.71
CA PHE A 46 7.67 -0.92 -15.80
C PHE A 46 8.83 -0.03 -15.34
N ARG A 47 8.58 0.84 -14.37
CA ARG A 47 9.53 1.89 -13.97
C ARG A 47 10.62 1.38 -13.05
N THR A 48 10.25 0.58 -12.07
CA THR A 48 11.17 0.13 -11.01
C THR A 48 11.78 -1.21 -11.33
N LEU A 49 10.98 -2.20 -11.72
CA LEU A 49 11.46 -3.55 -12.01
C LEU A 49 11.99 -3.70 -13.45
N LYS A 50 11.74 -2.72 -14.33
CA LYS A 50 12.19 -2.72 -15.73
C LYS A 50 11.72 -3.95 -16.52
N LEU A 51 10.53 -4.44 -16.23
CA LEU A 51 9.91 -5.52 -16.98
C LEU A 51 9.30 -4.96 -18.28
N THR A 52 9.59 -5.60 -19.41
CA THR A 52 9.08 -5.18 -20.72
C THR A 52 7.63 -5.61 -20.95
N THR A 53 7.27 -6.77 -20.45
CA THR A 53 5.93 -7.35 -20.58
C THR A 53 5.44 -7.90 -19.22
N PRO A 54 4.95 -7.04 -18.31
CA PRO A 54 4.45 -7.50 -17.03
C PRO A 54 3.20 -8.36 -17.22
N THR A 55 3.12 -9.43 -16.47
CA THR A 55 1.98 -10.34 -16.43
C THR A 55 1.20 -10.20 -15.12
N TYR A 56 -0.02 -10.74 -15.06
CA TYR A 56 -0.74 -10.84 -13.79
C TYR A 56 0.03 -11.60 -12.70
N GLY A 57 0.88 -12.56 -13.09
CA GLY A 57 1.77 -13.27 -12.18
C GLY A 57 2.75 -12.35 -11.50
N ASP A 58 3.31 -11.37 -12.22
CA ASP A 58 4.23 -10.37 -11.66
C ASP A 58 3.51 -9.43 -10.69
N LEU A 59 2.29 -8.99 -11.05
CA LEU A 59 1.44 -8.18 -10.14
C LEU A 59 1.10 -8.95 -8.87
N ASN A 60 0.70 -10.20 -9.00
CA ASN A 60 0.38 -11.06 -7.86
C ASN A 60 1.59 -11.29 -6.94
N HIS A 61 2.79 -11.31 -7.50
CA HIS A 61 4.02 -11.42 -6.71
C HIS A 61 4.24 -10.17 -5.83
N LEU A 62 4.01 -8.98 -6.37
CA LEU A 62 4.06 -7.72 -5.61
C LEU A 62 3.01 -7.70 -4.49
N ILE A 63 1.78 -8.09 -4.81
CA ILE A 63 0.68 -8.18 -3.84
C ILE A 63 1.03 -9.18 -2.73
N ALA A 64 1.55 -10.35 -3.09
CA ALA A 64 1.96 -11.37 -2.14
C ALA A 64 3.07 -10.88 -1.20
N ALA A 65 4.04 -10.11 -1.72
CA ALA A 65 5.09 -9.50 -0.90
C ALA A 65 4.52 -8.51 0.12
N ALA A 66 3.56 -7.66 -0.29
CA ALA A 66 2.88 -6.72 0.61
C ALA A 66 2.09 -7.43 1.70
N ILE A 67 1.26 -8.43 1.35
CA ILE A 67 0.47 -9.22 2.31
C ILE A 67 1.39 -9.99 3.26
N CYS A 68 2.47 -10.57 2.73
CA CYS A 68 3.46 -11.27 3.54
C CYS A 68 4.15 -10.33 4.53
N GLY A 69 4.42 -9.09 4.13
CA GLY A 69 4.99 -8.06 4.99
C GLY A 69 4.04 -7.65 6.12
N THR A 70 2.77 -7.41 5.81
CA THR A 70 1.74 -7.02 6.78
C THR A 70 1.50 -8.08 7.86
N THR A 71 1.51 -9.35 7.47
CA THR A 71 1.25 -10.48 8.37
C THR A 71 2.52 -11.04 9.03
N CYS A 72 3.68 -10.46 8.75
CA CYS A 72 4.97 -10.94 9.22
C CYS A 72 5.02 -11.08 10.75
N SER A 73 4.54 -10.08 11.47
CA SER A 73 4.57 -10.05 12.94
C SER A 73 3.74 -11.15 13.60
N LEU A 74 2.74 -11.69 12.91
CA LEU A 74 1.94 -12.82 13.39
C LEU A 74 2.65 -14.16 13.19
N ARG A 75 3.52 -14.25 12.19
CA ARG A 75 4.12 -15.52 11.75
C ARG A 75 5.54 -15.72 12.26
N PHE A 76 6.26 -14.65 12.56
CA PHE A 76 7.66 -14.70 12.93
C PHE A 76 7.95 -13.88 14.19
N PRO A 77 8.96 -14.30 15.00
CA PRO A 77 9.40 -13.53 16.16
C PRO A 77 10.11 -12.24 15.72
N GLY A 78 10.05 -11.22 16.56
CA GLY A 78 10.71 -9.95 16.32
C GLY A 78 10.97 -9.18 17.60
N GLN A 79 11.86 -8.19 17.51
CA GLN A 79 12.23 -7.33 18.65
C GLN A 79 11.09 -6.40 19.04
N LEU A 80 10.27 -5.98 18.07
CA LEU A 80 9.14 -5.08 18.26
C LEU A 80 7.96 -5.60 17.43
N ASN A 81 7.15 -6.46 18.03
CA ASN A 81 6.00 -7.08 17.39
C ASN A 81 4.76 -6.20 17.42
N CYS A 82 4.02 -6.26 16.32
CA CYS A 82 2.72 -5.62 16.17
C CYS A 82 1.74 -6.64 15.56
N ASP A 83 0.67 -6.99 16.26
CA ASP A 83 -0.41 -7.78 15.68
C ASP A 83 -1.38 -6.90 14.88
N LEU A 84 -2.30 -7.50 14.12
CA LEU A 84 -3.26 -6.75 13.30
C LEU A 84 -4.17 -5.85 14.15
N ARG A 85 -4.57 -6.27 15.33
CA ARG A 85 -5.39 -5.44 16.22
C ARG A 85 -4.63 -4.22 16.75
N LYS A 86 -3.37 -4.39 17.13
CA LYS A 86 -2.51 -3.26 17.51
C LYS A 86 -2.26 -2.33 16.35
N LEU A 87 -2.12 -2.88 15.13
CA LEU A 87 -2.01 -2.09 13.92
C LEU A 87 -3.27 -1.23 13.73
N ALA A 88 -4.46 -1.83 13.79
CA ALA A 88 -5.73 -1.11 13.68
C ALA A 88 -5.85 0.04 14.69
N VAL A 89 -5.58 -0.22 15.96
CA VAL A 89 -5.65 0.77 17.03
C VAL A 89 -4.71 1.96 16.78
N ASN A 90 -3.52 1.71 16.25
CA ASN A 90 -2.53 2.74 15.97
C ASN A 90 -2.77 3.48 14.64
N MET A 91 -3.45 2.83 13.68
CA MET A 91 -3.58 3.34 12.31
C MET A 91 -4.92 4.01 12.04
N VAL A 92 -5.96 3.71 12.78
CA VAL A 92 -7.33 4.15 12.54
C VAL A 92 -7.77 5.15 13.59
N PRO A 93 -7.61 6.48 13.37
CA PRO A 93 -8.07 7.49 14.32
C PRO A 93 -9.60 7.68 14.29
N PHE A 94 -10.24 7.37 13.15
CA PHE A 94 -11.69 7.45 12.96
C PHE A 94 -12.19 6.17 12.29
N PRO A 95 -13.25 5.52 12.80
CA PRO A 95 -13.66 4.17 12.35
C PRO A 95 -13.86 4.02 10.83
N ARG A 96 -14.34 5.05 10.16
CA ARG A 96 -14.59 5.02 8.70
C ARG A 96 -13.34 5.24 7.85
N LEU A 97 -12.28 5.80 8.43
CA LEU A 97 -11.02 6.11 7.75
C LEU A 97 -10.02 4.97 7.96
N HIS A 98 -10.35 3.78 7.51
CA HIS A 98 -9.55 2.57 7.68
C HIS A 98 -9.02 1.99 6.36
N PHE A 99 -8.93 2.83 5.34
CA PHE A 99 -8.37 2.45 4.03
C PHE A 99 -6.92 2.89 3.95
N PHE A 100 -6.02 1.95 3.63
CA PHE A 100 -4.60 2.17 3.69
C PHE A 100 -3.92 2.03 2.33
N MET A 101 -2.95 2.92 2.10
CA MET A 101 -1.97 2.77 1.02
C MET A 101 -0.87 1.82 1.47
N VAL A 102 -0.37 1.01 0.54
CA VAL A 102 0.67 0.02 0.82
C VAL A 102 1.89 0.29 -0.06
N GLY A 103 3.07 0.07 0.50
CA GLY A 103 4.33 0.09 -0.20
C GLY A 103 5.23 -1.05 0.26
N PHE A 104 6.15 -1.46 -0.59
CA PHE A 104 7.15 -2.48 -0.27
C PHE A 104 8.52 -2.03 -0.76
N ALA A 105 9.54 -2.23 0.04
CA ALA A 105 10.93 -1.98 -0.33
C ALA A 105 11.82 -3.14 0.19
N PRO A 106 12.89 -3.49 -0.52
CA PRO A 106 13.39 -2.87 -1.75
C PRO A 106 12.70 -3.42 -2.99
N LEU A 107 12.46 -2.55 -3.95
CA LEU A 107 12.07 -2.94 -5.30
C LEU A 107 13.20 -2.57 -6.25
N THR A 108 13.83 -3.57 -6.86
CA THR A 108 15.00 -3.38 -7.73
C THR A 108 14.90 -4.26 -8.97
N SER A 109 15.43 -3.79 -10.08
CA SER A 109 15.57 -4.59 -11.30
C SER A 109 16.64 -5.67 -11.11
N ARG A 110 16.51 -6.79 -11.83
CA ARG A 110 17.43 -7.94 -11.74
C ARG A 110 18.91 -7.58 -11.93
N GLY A 111 19.22 -6.58 -12.76
CA GLY A 111 20.61 -6.16 -13.02
C GLY A 111 21.20 -5.22 -11.96
N SER A 112 20.37 -4.51 -11.19
CA SER A 112 20.82 -3.53 -10.20
C SER A 112 20.95 -4.11 -8.79
N GLN A 113 20.44 -5.32 -8.56
CA GLN A 113 20.36 -5.92 -7.22
C GLN A 113 21.73 -6.20 -6.59
N GLN A 114 22.75 -6.46 -7.43
CA GLN A 114 24.12 -6.76 -6.97
C GLN A 114 24.91 -5.53 -6.54
N TYR A 115 24.51 -4.33 -6.99
CA TYR A 115 25.28 -3.08 -6.80
C TYR A 115 24.68 -2.14 -5.75
N ARG A 116 23.52 -2.46 -5.19
CA ARG A 116 22.86 -1.62 -4.20
C ARG A 116 23.11 -2.16 -2.79
N ALA A 117 23.82 -1.37 -1.98
CA ALA A 117 23.89 -1.59 -0.53
C ALA A 117 22.51 -1.26 0.06
N LEU A 118 21.84 -2.24 0.67
CA LEU A 118 20.58 -2.04 1.36
C LEU A 118 20.88 -1.57 2.78
N THR A 119 20.72 -0.27 3.01
CA THR A 119 20.82 0.33 4.35
C THR A 119 19.43 0.74 4.85
N VAL A 120 19.27 0.89 6.16
CA VAL A 120 18.01 1.34 6.76
C VAL A 120 17.57 2.72 6.21
N PRO A 121 18.46 3.73 6.06
CA PRO A 121 18.11 4.99 5.42
C PRO A 121 17.59 4.86 4.00
N GLU A 122 18.22 4.01 3.17
CA GLU A 122 17.77 3.79 1.79
C GLU A 122 16.40 3.10 1.71
N LEU A 123 16.16 2.10 2.55
CA LEU A 123 14.87 1.45 2.66
C LEU A 123 13.79 2.43 3.08
N THR A 124 14.09 3.27 4.07
CA THR A 124 13.17 4.31 4.56
C THR A 124 12.84 5.32 3.47
N GLN A 125 13.84 5.77 2.71
CA GLN A 125 13.62 6.68 1.59
C GLN A 125 12.76 6.05 0.50
N GLN A 126 13.01 4.80 0.14
CA GLN A 126 12.24 4.10 -0.88
C GLN A 126 10.77 3.89 -0.47
N GLN A 127 10.50 3.52 0.77
CA GLN A 127 9.14 3.24 1.21
C GLN A 127 8.24 4.48 1.24
N PHE A 128 8.80 5.68 1.43
CA PHE A 128 8.06 6.94 1.38
C PHE A 128 8.03 7.60 -0.01
N ASP A 129 8.69 7.00 -1.01
CA ASP A 129 8.62 7.50 -2.39
C ASP A 129 7.24 7.24 -2.99
N ALA A 130 6.63 8.29 -3.53
CA ALA A 130 5.33 8.20 -4.19
C ALA A 130 5.30 7.14 -5.32
N LYS A 131 6.43 6.93 -6.00
CA LYS A 131 6.58 5.95 -7.09
C LYS A 131 6.57 4.50 -6.59
N ASN A 132 6.74 4.29 -5.29
CA ASN A 132 6.79 2.97 -4.68
C ASN A 132 5.45 2.57 -4.04
N MET A 133 4.46 3.45 -4.09
CA MET A 133 3.12 3.15 -3.58
C MET A 133 2.36 2.22 -4.53
N MET A 134 1.72 1.20 -3.97
CA MET A 134 0.91 0.22 -4.71
C MET A 134 -0.53 0.69 -4.93
N CYS A 135 -0.84 1.92 -4.59
CA CYS A 135 -2.12 2.58 -4.80
C CYS A 135 -1.91 3.78 -5.74
N ALA A 136 -2.80 3.95 -6.72
CA ALA A 136 -2.74 5.06 -7.68
C ALA A 136 -3.25 6.38 -7.07
N ALA A 137 -2.63 6.79 -5.97
CA ALA A 137 -2.86 8.08 -5.30
C ALA A 137 -1.50 8.66 -4.91
N ASP A 138 -1.30 9.96 -5.16
CA ASP A 138 -0.06 10.64 -4.80
C ASP A 138 -0.11 11.11 -3.34
N PRO A 139 0.74 10.58 -2.45
CA PRO A 139 0.78 11.00 -1.05
C PRO A 139 1.02 12.51 -0.86
N ARG A 140 1.62 13.17 -1.84
CA ARG A 140 1.91 14.61 -1.81
C ARG A 140 0.66 15.49 -1.97
N HIS A 141 -0.44 14.92 -2.49
CA HIS A 141 -1.73 15.61 -2.62
C HIS A 141 -2.61 15.53 -1.37
N GLY A 142 -2.08 14.97 -0.29
CA GLY A 142 -2.77 14.86 0.99
C GLY A 142 -1.80 14.90 2.16
N ARG A 143 -2.30 14.54 3.33
CA ARG A 143 -1.50 14.39 4.55
C ARG A 143 -1.69 13.00 5.13
N TYR A 144 -0.63 12.47 5.72
CA TYR A 144 -0.71 11.26 6.52
C TYR A 144 -1.36 11.55 7.88
N LEU A 145 -2.41 10.81 8.19
CA LEU A 145 -2.96 10.75 9.54
C LEU A 145 -2.01 9.92 10.41
N THR A 146 -1.74 8.71 9.93
CA THR A 146 -0.85 7.74 10.59
C THR A 146 -0.11 6.93 9.54
N CYS A 147 1.02 6.37 9.90
CA CYS A 147 1.68 5.35 9.09
C CYS A 147 2.42 4.33 9.95
N SER A 148 2.55 3.13 9.43
CA SER A 148 3.28 2.03 10.02
C SER A 148 4.33 1.50 9.07
N CYS A 149 5.54 1.32 9.60
CA CYS A 149 6.68 0.78 8.86
C CYS A 149 7.08 -0.54 9.50
N LEU A 150 6.89 -1.62 8.76
CA LEU A 150 7.18 -2.98 9.21
C LEU A 150 8.53 -3.41 8.61
N PHE A 151 9.57 -3.31 9.41
CA PHE A 151 10.91 -3.70 9.01
C PHE A 151 11.15 -5.20 9.21
N ARG A 152 11.91 -5.80 8.32
CA ARG A 152 12.28 -7.22 8.38
C ARG A 152 13.77 -7.37 8.16
N GLY A 153 14.40 -8.18 9.00
CA GLY A 153 15.83 -8.47 8.95
C GLY A 153 16.57 -8.02 10.20
N ARG A 154 17.86 -8.24 10.22
CA ARG A 154 18.71 -7.81 11.33
C ARG A 154 19.12 -6.36 11.17
N MET A 155 18.60 -5.50 12.01
CA MET A 155 18.89 -4.05 12.03
C MET A 155 18.81 -3.51 13.45
N SER A 156 19.43 -2.35 13.67
CA SER A 156 19.38 -1.67 14.95
C SER A 156 18.04 -0.93 15.11
N THR A 157 17.37 -1.16 16.23
CA THR A 157 16.16 -0.42 16.61
C THR A 157 16.40 1.07 16.71
N LYS A 158 17.57 1.45 17.24
CA LYS A 158 17.98 2.87 17.35
C LYS A 158 18.06 3.55 15.97
N GLU A 159 18.64 2.87 14.99
CA GLU A 159 18.77 3.39 13.63
C GLU A 159 17.39 3.54 12.97
N VAL A 160 16.48 2.59 13.18
CA VAL A 160 15.10 2.67 12.70
C VAL A 160 14.37 3.85 13.31
N ASP A 161 14.42 4.02 14.62
CA ASP A 161 13.77 5.14 15.33
C ASP A 161 14.32 6.50 14.88
N GLU A 162 15.64 6.61 14.69
CA GLU A 162 16.28 7.82 14.18
C GLU A 162 15.81 8.15 12.76
N GLN A 163 15.68 7.16 11.88
CA GLN A 163 15.17 7.35 10.53
C GLN A 163 13.69 7.75 10.52
N MET A 164 12.86 7.18 11.40
CA MET A 164 11.46 7.56 11.53
C MET A 164 11.31 9.02 11.97
N LEU A 165 12.08 9.45 12.95
CA LEU A 165 12.14 10.86 13.39
C LEU A 165 12.60 11.80 12.26
N ASN A 166 13.63 11.41 11.51
CA ASN A 166 14.13 12.19 10.38
C ASN A 166 13.08 12.36 9.29
N VAL A 167 12.30 11.31 8.98
CA VAL A 167 11.22 11.38 7.99
C VAL A 167 10.13 12.36 8.43
N VAL A 168 9.68 12.26 9.67
CA VAL A 168 8.64 13.16 10.19
C VAL A 168 9.14 14.61 10.20
N ASN A 169 10.37 14.86 10.65
CA ASN A 169 10.92 16.20 10.74
C ASN A 169 11.15 16.84 9.36
N LYS A 170 11.67 16.08 8.40
CA LYS A 170 11.92 16.59 7.04
C LYS A 170 10.64 16.79 6.23
N ASN A 171 9.58 16.05 6.54
CA ASN A 171 8.33 16.06 5.81
C ASN A 171 7.14 16.48 6.67
N SER A 172 7.35 17.35 7.63
CA SER A 172 6.34 17.77 8.61
C SER A 172 5.05 18.31 7.97
N SER A 173 5.14 18.92 6.78
CA SER A 173 3.98 19.41 6.03
C SER A 173 3.05 18.29 5.50
N TYR A 174 3.56 17.07 5.37
CA TYR A 174 2.79 15.91 4.90
C TYR A 174 2.19 15.06 6.02
N PHE A 175 2.43 15.42 7.27
CA PHE A 175 1.83 14.79 8.44
C PHE A 175 0.87 15.73 9.14
N VAL A 176 -0.20 15.20 9.70
CA VAL A 176 -1.13 16.02 10.49
C VAL A 176 -0.49 16.36 11.84
N GLU A 177 -0.62 17.63 12.25
CA GLU A 177 0.04 18.16 13.44
C GLU A 177 -0.66 17.77 14.75
N TRP A 178 -1.95 17.49 14.70
CA TRP A 178 -2.77 17.17 15.87
C TRP A 178 -2.70 15.70 16.33
N ILE A 179 -2.07 14.81 15.56
CA ILE A 179 -1.76 13.44 15.98
C ILE A 179 -0.28 13.36 16.38
N PRO A 180 0.04 13.19 17.66
CA PRO A 180 1.42 12.97 18.08
C PRO A 180 1.89 11.58 17.66
N ASN A 181 3.17 11.43 17.33
CA ASN A 181 3.78 10.16 16.95
C ASN A 181 3.03 9.45 15.80
N ASN A 182 2.84 10.14 14.70
CA ASN A 182 2.14 9.64 13.51
C ASN A 182 2.73 8.36 12.92
N VAL A 183 4.03 8.14 13.11
CA VAL A 183 4.75 7.01 12.54
C VAL A 183 5.02 5.96 13.61
N LYS A 184 4.66 4.73 13.30
CA LYS A 184 4.96 3.55 14.12
C LYS A 184 5.90 2.62 13.34
N ALA A 185 6.86 2.03 14.04
CA ALA A 185 7.74 1.03 13.48
C ALA A 185 7.52 -0.31 14.18
N SER A 186 7.66 -1.40 13.44
CA SER A 186 7.79 -2.75 13.99
C SER A 186 8.94 -3.47 13.30
N ILE A 187 9.59 -4.38 14.01
CA ILE A 187 10.79 -5.06 13.53
C ILE A 187 10.61 -6.56 13.71
N CYS A 188 10.71 -7.30 12.61
CA CYS A 188 10.74 -8.75 12.55
C CYS A 188 12.16 -9.20 12.21
N ASP A 189 12.67 -10.21 12.91
CA ASP A 189 14.07 -10.66 12.77
C ASP A 189 14.31 -11.45 11.47
N ILE A 190 13.25 -12.01 10.87
CA ILE A 190 13.36 -12.89 9.70
C ILE A 190 13.06 -12.11 8.42
N PRO A 191 14.06 -11.92 7.55
CA PRO A 191 13.86 -11.24 6.26
C PRO A 191 13.12 -12.16 5.26
N PRO A 192 12.56 -11.58 4.17
CA PRO A 192 12.03 -12.35 3.08
C PRO A 192 13.11 -13.19 2.39
N LYS A 193 12.71 -14.28 1.75
CA LYS A 193 13.65 -15.14 0.99
C LYS A 193 14.36 -14.33 -0.10
N GLY A 194 15.68 -14.39 -0.11
CA GLY A 194 16.53 -13.71 -1.09
C GLY A 194 16.89 -12.25 -0.77
N LEU A 195 16.41 -11.70 0.35
CA LEU A 195 16.74 -10.35 0.81
C LEU A 195 17.39 -10.39 2.19
N LYS A 196 18.31 -9.48 2.46
CA LYS A 196 18.90 -9.32 3.80
C LYS A 196 18.01 -8.47 4.71
N MET A 197 17.33 -7.47 4.13
CA MET A 197 16.42 -6.58 4.81
C MET A 197 15.29 -6.20 3.85
N ALA A 198 14.10 -5.97 4.40
CA ALA A 198 12.96 -5.47 3.66
C ALA A 198 12.08 -4.61 4.57
N THR A 199 11.25 -3.78 3.97
CA THR A 199 10.23 -3.04 4.70
C THR A 199 8.89 -3.11 3.98
N CYS A 200 7.81 -3.14 4.75
CA CYS A 200 6.46 -2.96 4.27
C CYS A 200 5.89 -1.69 4.89
N PHE A 201 5.39 -0.81 4.05
CA PHE A 201 4.78 0.45 4.45
C PHE A 201 3.25 0.34 4.40
N ILE A 202 2.59 0.82 5.44
CA ILE A 202 1.14 0.96 5.50
C ILE A 202 0.86 2.38 5.93
N GLY A 203 0.15 3.15 5.10
CA GLY A 203 -0.13 4.54 5.37
C GLY A 203 -1.61 4.88 5.29
N ASN A 204 -2.11 5.57 6.31
CA ASN A 204 -3.43 6.18 6.30
C ASN A 204 -3.28 7.64 5.84
N SER A 205 -3.48 7.88 4.55
CA SER A 205 -3.33 9.19 3.94
C SER A 205 -4.67 9.70 3.39
N THR A 206 -4.92 10.99 3.54
CA THR A 206 -6.07 11.63 2.91
C THR A 206 -6.00 11.65 1.38
N ALA A 207 -4.81 11.44 0.81
CA ALA A 207 -4.62 11.33 -0.65
C ALA A 207 -5.39 10.15 -1.27
N ILE A 208 -5.81 9.16 -0.48
CA ILE A 208 -6.60 8.02 -0.94
C ILE A 208 -7.96 8.44 -1.52
N GLN A 209 -8.43 9.64 -1.20
CA GLN A 209 -9.63 10.22 -1.78
C GLN A 209 -9.59 10.30 -3.31
N GLU A 210 -8.40 10.43 -3.91
CA GLU A 210 -8.25 10.48 -5.38
C GLU A 210 -8.78 9.21 -6.04
N MET A 211 -8.55 8.05 -5.41
CA MET A 211 -9.04 6.76 -5.89
C MET A 211 -10.57 6.70 -5.82
N PHE A 212 -11.16 7.09 -4.70
CA PHE A 212 -12.61 7.12 -4.55
C PHE A 212 -13.26 8.16 -5.48
N LYS A 213 -12.63 9.32 -5.67
CA LYS A 213 -13.10 10.35 -6.60
C LYS A 213 -13.15 9.83 -8.04
N ARG A 214 -12.11 9.14 -8.49
CA ARG A 214 -12.05 8.53 -9.82
C ARG A 214 -13.21 7.55 -10.05
N VAL A 215 -13.47 6.67 -9.07
CA VAL A 215 -14.59 5.72 -9.13
C VAL A 215 -15.94 6.44 -9.13
N SER A 216 -16.09 7.49 -8.29
CA SER A 216 -17.30 8.31 -8.21
C SER A 216 -17.63 9.03 -9.53
N GLU A 217 -16.62 9.56 -10.21
CA GLU A 217 -16.78 10.19 -11.52
C GLU A 217 -17.26 9.18 -12.56
N GLN A 218 -16.68 7.99 -12.61
CA GLN A 218 -17.09 6.91 -13.51
C GLN A 218 -18.51 6.44 -13.19
N PHE A 219 -18.83 6.26 -11.92
CA PHE A 219 -20.17 5.89 -11.47
C PHE A 219 -21.21 6.95 -11.90
N THR A 220 -20.95 8.22 -11.65
CA THR A 220 -21.87 9.30 -11.96
C THR A 220 -22.12 9.42 -13.46
N ALA A 221 -21.10 9.26 -14.29
CA ALA A 221 -21.23 9.30 -15.74
C ALA A 221 -22.18 8.20 -16.28
N MET A 222 -22.11 7.00 -15.71
CA MET A 222 -22.97 5.87 -16.08
C MET A 222 -24.37 6.02 -15.49
N PHE A 223 -24.45 6.40 -14.21
CA PHE A 223 -25.71 6.49 -13.47
C PHE A 223 -26.66 7.56 -14.05
N ARG A 224 -26.13 8.72 -14.45
CA ARG A 224 -26.94 9.80 -15.10
C ARG A 224 -27.63 9.31 -16.36
N ARG A 225 -27.03 8.39 -17.09
CA ARG A 225 -27.57 7.80 -18.32
C ARG A 225 -28.37 6.52 -18.07
N LYS A 226 -28.53 6.13 -16.80
CA LYS A 226 -29.20 4.88 -16.39
C LYS A 226 -28.64 3.64 -17.08
N ALA A 227 -27.34 3.66 -17.42
CA ALA A 227 -26.67 2.55 -18.09
C ALA A 227 -26.65 1.32 -17.17
N PHE A 228 -27.01 0.17 -17.70
CA PHE A 228 -27.03 -1.15 -17.01
C PHE A 228 -27.94 -1.24 -15.78
N LEU A 229 -28.94 -0.36 -15.62
CA LEU A 229 -29.85 -0.40 -14.49
C LEU A 229 -31.12 -1.23 -14.73
N HIS A 230 -31.26 -1.83 -15.90
CA HIS A 230 -32.43 -2.63 -16.26
C HIS A 230 -32.40 -4.05 -15.66
N TRP A 231 -31.30 -4.46 -15.05
CA TRP A 231 -31.14 -5.73 -14.32
C TRP A 231 -31.60 -5.58 -12.87
#